data_95b5711633acd406a8255fca8c5bcf9d
#
_entry.id   95b5711633acd406a8255fca8c5bcf9d
#
_cell.length_a   1.000
_cell.length_b   1.000
_cell.length_c   1.000
_cell.angle_alpha   90.00
_cell.angle_beta   90.00
_cell.angle_gamma   90.00
#
_symmetry.space_group_name_H-M   'P 1'
#
loop_
_entity.id
_entity.type
_entity.pdbx_description
1 polymer ?
#
loop_
_entity_poly.entity_id
_entity_poly.type
_entity_poly.pdbx_seq_one_letter_code
_entity_poly.pdbx_strand_id
1 'polypeptide(L)'
;MGQRDHRWLLFMKRRALITFFAGLVALRMTANAQLPKQRRIGVLSSFSESEARTRERLAFRKRLEELGWQGGRDIEIEYRWADGDIDRLPALAKELVGNRPDVLVAETTPATAALLAETNTLPIIFIGVTDPVASGFVTTLTRPGGNATGFIAINFEATLGGKWVELSKELMPTVQQVVMIYNPAAATFADYYLRPFEAAGHALAVRTKVVTVGSDAEIDSAMSDLAREPSTVIVVLPDAYTATHRDVIALSARRHHLPAVCPYRFFAEAGCPVAYGQVDVDMFLGAASYVDHVLRGAKPADLPVQAPTRFQLVINLKAAKALGLAIPPSLLARADEVIE
;
A
#
# COMPACT_ATOMS: atom_id res chain seq x y z
N MET A 1 -73.88 37.54 52.31
CA MET A 1 -72.69 38.23 51.75
C MET A 1 -71.49 37.38 52.20
N GLY A 2 -70.72 36.72 51.38
CA GLY A 2 -70.60 36.55 49.95
C GLY A 2 -69.73 35.32 49.75
N GLN A 3 -70.28 34.41 48.95
CA GLN A 3 -69.61 33.19 48.49
C GLN A 3 -68.97 33.48 47.14
N ARG A 4 -67.72 33.92 47.12
CA ARG A 4 -66.87 33.99 45.91
C ARG A 4 -65.45 33.92 46.39
N ASP A 5 -64.74 32.85 46.03
CA ASP A 5 -63.32 32.87 45.79
C ASP A 5 -62.60 31.47 45.82
N HIS A 6 -63.34 30.35 45.74
CA HIS A 6 -62.65 29.05 45.68
C HIS A 6 -62.49 28.42 44.29
N ARG A 7 -62.97 29.05 43.22
CA ARG A 7 -62.89 28.46 41.84
C ARG A 7 -61.62 28.81 41.09
N TRP A 8 -60.90 29.87 41.49
CA TRP A 8 -59.68 30.30 40.76
C TRP A 8 -58.43 29.51 41.12
N LEU A 9 -58.31 28.98 42.32
CA LEU A 9 -57.15 28.18 42.76
C LEU A 9 -57.09 26.78 42.15
N LEU A 10 -58.19 26.22 41.74
CA LEU A 10 -58.24 24.91 41.06
C LEU A 10 -57.83 24.98 39.58
N PHE A 11 -58.00 26.13 38.92
CA PHE A 11 -57.59 26.29 37.51
C PHE A 11 -56.08 26.53 37.35
N MET A 12 -55.43 27.16 38.29
CA MET A 12 -53.98 27.39 38.26
C MET A 12 -53.16 26.09 38.48
N LYS A 13 -53.67 25.19 39.35
CA LYS A 13 -52.98 23.91 39.63
C LYS A 13 -53.06 22.94 38.42
N ARG A 14 -54.10 22.99 37.62
CA ARG A 14 -54.18 22.11 36.41
C ARG A 14 -53.29 22.55 35.27
N ARG A 15 -53.09 23.86 35.07
CA ARG A 15 -52.18 24.38 34.01
C ARG A 15 -50.70 24.16 34.38
N ALA A 16 -50.32 24.26 35.66
CA ALA A 16 -48.95 23.97 36.08
C ALA A 16 -48.57 22.48 35.98
N LEU A 17 -49.54 21.57 36.18
CA LEU A 17 -49.28 20.12 36.03
C LEU A 17 -49.16 19.71 34.56
N ILE A 18 -49.89 20.32 33.66
CA ILE A 18 -49.85 20.01 32.20
C ILE A 18 -48.52 20.50 31.57
N THR A 19 -48.03 21.68 32.01
CA THR A 19 -46.73 22.21 31.54
C THR A 19 -45.53 21.42 32.11
N PHE A 20 -45.65 20.87 33.32
CA PHE A 20 -44.58 20.02 33.89
C PHE A 20 -44.48 18.66 33.22
N PHE A 21 -45.62 18.05 32.83
CA PHE A 21 -45.61 16.76 32.10
C PHE A 21 -45.19 16.95 30.64
N ALA A 22 -45.49 18.03 29.95
CA ALA A 22 -45.04 18.34 28.59
C ALA A 22 -43.52 18.57 28.56
N GLY A 23 -42.94 19.19 29.56
CA GLY A 23 -41.49 19.39 29.72
C GLY A 23 -40.73 18.07 29.92
N LEU A 24 -41.26 17.09 30.69
CA LEU A 24 -40.64 15.78 30.93
C LEU A 24 -40.73 14.86 29.72
N VAL A 25 -41.75 14.97 28.89
CA VAL A 25 -41.87 14.19 27.64
C VAL A 25 -40.94 14.73 26.55
N ALA A 26 -40.77 16.08 26.48
CA ALA A 26 -39.80 16.68 25.54
C ALA A 26 -38.35 16.39 25.89
N LEU A 27 -38.01 16.24 27.18
CA LEU A 27 -36.63 15.84 27.58
C LEU A 27 -36.32 14.36 27.32
N ARG A 28 -37.32 13.50 27.14
CA ARG A 28 -37.09 12.09 26.76
C ARG A 28 -36.96 11.84 25.27
N MET A 29 -37.30 12.79 24.41
CA MET A 29 -37.15 12.66 22.95
C MET A 29 -35.78 13.07 22.41
N THR A 30 -34.88 13.65 23.22
CA THR A 30 -33.55 14.07 22.79
C THR A 30 -32.43 13.10 23.18
N ALA A 31 -32.75 11.97 23.81
CA ALA A 31 -31.75 11.01 24.30
C ALA A 31 -31.60 9.72 23.45
N ASN A 32 -32.19 9.68 22.25
CA ASN A 32 -31.78 8.72 21.22
C ASN A 32 -30.77 9.39 20.26
N ALA A 33 -29.67 9.94 20.79
CA ALA A 33 -28.47 10.04 19.99
C ALA A 33 -28.04 8.61 19.70
N GLN A 34 -28.48 8.07 18.53
CA GLN A 34 -27.88 6.87 17.99
C GLN A 34 -26.39 7.12 18.01
N LEU A 35 -25.65 6.30 18.78
CA LEU A 35 -24.19 6.27 18.68
C LEU A 35 -23.87 6.27 17.18
N PRO A 36 -23.03 7.15 16.67
CA PRO A 36 -22.71 7.19 15.26
C PRO A 36 -22.32 5.77 14.85
N LYS A 37 -22.99 5.24 13.82
CA LYS A 37 -22.72 3.88 13.34
C LYS A 37 -21.25 3.81 12.99
N GLN A 38 -20.50 2.98 13.70
CA GLN A 38 -19.10 2.74 13.44
C GLN A 38 -18.92 2.34 11.97
N ARG A 39 -18.05 3.04 11.26
CA ARG A 39 -17.72 2.75 9.87
C ARG A 39 -16.74 1.59 9.80
N ARG A 40 -16.88 0.75 8.80
CA ARG A 40 -16.03 -0.45 8.62
C ARG A 40 -15.18 -0.29 7.38
N ILE A 41 -13.88 -0.49 7.54
CA ILE A 41 -12.87 -0.46 6.46
C ILE A 41 -12.32 -1.86 6.33
N GLY A 42 -12.51 -2.50 5.18
CA GLY A 42 -11.89 -3.79 4.88
C GLY A 42 -10.60 -3.59 4.09
N VAL A 43 -9.48 -4.14 4.55
CA VAL A 43 -8.19 -4.05 3.86
C VAL A 43 -7.76 -5.43 3.38
N LEU A 44 -7.59 -5.58 2.06
CA LEU A 44 -7.03 -6.79 1.44
C LEU A 44 -5.61 -6.50 0.97
N SER A 45 -4.66 -7.27 1.47
CA SER A 45 -3.25 -7.15 1.11
C SER A 45 -2.71 -8.44 0.52
N SER A 46 -1.94 -8.34 -0.57
CA SER A 46 -1.17 -9.48 -1.10
C SER A 46 0.07 -9.79 -0.25
N PHE A 47 0.49 -8.85 0.61
CA PHE A 47 1.66 -9.01 1.48
C PHE A 47 1.32 -9.80 2.74
N SER A 48 2.36 -10.09 3.55
CA SER A 48 2.21 -10.63 4.89
C SER A 48 1.99 -9.52 5.93
N GLU A 49 1.48 -9.89 7.10
CA GLU A 49 1.45 -9.04 8.29
C GLU A 49 2.86 -8.89 8.88
N SER A 50 3.81 -8.48 8.08
CA SER A 50 5.19 -8.31 8.53
C SER A 50 5.43 -6.90 9.09
N GLU A 51 6.44 -6.77 9.95
CA GLU A 51 6.89 -5.48 10.48
C GLU A 51 7.31 -4.49 9.37
N ALA A 52 7.70 -5.00 8.21
CA ALA A 52 8.21 -4.18 7.11
C ALA A 52 7.22 -3.11 6.60
N ARG A 53 5.91 -3.39 6.66
CA ARG A 53 4.88 -2.40 6.28
C ARG A 53 4.16 -1.78 7.48
N THR A 54 4.68 -1.97 8.67
CA THR A 54 4.11 -1.38 9.89
C THR A 54 4.13 0.14 9.82
N ARG A 55 5.18 0.74 9.26
CA ARG A 55 5.31 2.19 9.09
C ARG A 55 4.21 2.77 8.20
N GLU A 56 3.92 2.15 7.07
CA GLU A 56 2.90 2.56 6.11
C GLU A 56 1.50 2.43 6.72
N ARG A 57 1.22 1.31 7.38
CA ARG A 57 -0.05 1.07 8.07
C ARG A 57 -0.27 2.02 9.25
N LEU A 58 0.78 2.29 10.02
CA LEU A 58 0.71 3.29 11.09
C LEU A 58 0.45 4.69 10.52
N ALA A 59 1.09 5.05 9.41
CA ALA A 59 0.86 6.33 8.73
C ALA A 59 -0.59 6.45 8.21
N PHE A 60 -1.13 5.38 7.62
CA PHE A 60 -2.52 5.30 7.19
C PHE A 60 -3.49 5.53 8.36
N ARG A 61 -3.32 4.78 9.46
CA ARG A 61 -4.16 4.91 10.65
C ARG A 61 -4.06 6.29 11.29
N LYS A 62 -2.82 6.78 11.48
CA LYS A 62 -2.57 8.12 12.03
C LYS A 62 -3.23 9.21 11.16
N ARG A 63 -3.17 9.07 9.85
CA ARG A 63 -3.81 10.02 8.94
C ARG A 63 -5.33 10.00 9.08
N LEU A 64 -5.95 8.85 9.24
CA LEU A 64 -7.39 8.76 9.53
C LEU A 64 -7.74 9.42 10.87
N GLU A 65 -6.91 9.24 11.90
CA GLU A 65 -7.10 9.91 13.21
C GLU A 65 -6.99 11.45 13.08
N GLU A 66 -6.01 11.95 12.31
CA GLU A 66 -5.86 13.39 12.01
C GLU A 66 -7.09 13.96 11.27
N LEU A 67 -7.75 13.15 10.45
CA LEU A 67 -8.98 13.48 9.72
C LEU A 67 -10.24 13.35 10.58
N GLY A 68 -10.09 12.94 11.84
CA GLY A 68 -11.16 12.86 12.83
C GLY A 68 -11.76 11.48 13.05
N TRP A 69 -11.20 10.43 12.41
CA TRP A 69 -11.67 9.04 12.53
C TRP A 69 -10.89 8.30 13.62
N GLN A 70 -11.50 8.10 14.79
CA GLN A 70 -10.85 7.36 15.88
C GLN A 70 -11.17 5.87 15.79
N GLY A 71 -10.10 5.06 15.77
CA GLY A 71 -10.21 3.60 15.81
C GLY A 71 -10.94 3.10 17.05
N GLY A 72 -11.79 2.09 16.90
CA GLY A 72 -12.62 1.53 17.96
C GLY A 72 -13.85 2.36 18.33
N ARG A 73 -13.87 3.67 18.02
CA ARG A 73 -15.03 4.56 18.24
C ARG A 73 -15.80 4.84 16.96
N ASP A 74 -15.13 5.41 15.97
CA ASP A 74 -15.75 5.89 14.71
C ASP A 74 -15.54 4.92 13.55
N ILE A 75 -14.38 4.22 13.56
CA ILE A 75 -14.00 3.26 12.53
C ILE A 75 -13.49 1.95 13.13
N GLU A 76 -13.73 0.88 12.40
CA GLU A 76 -13.11 -0.45 12.57
C GLU A 76 -12.37 -0.81 11.29
N ILE A 77 -11.12 -1.26 11.40
CA ILE A 77 -10.30 -1.67 10.26
C ILE A 77 -10.03 -3.17 10.36
N GLU A 78 -10.53 -3.91 9.39
CA GLU A 78 -10.38 -5.35 9.27
C GLU A 78 -9.38 -5.69 8.17
N TYR A 79 -8.31 -6.42 8.51
CA TYR A 79 -7.26 -6.80 7.56
C TYR A 79 -7.38 -8.27 7.15
N ARG A 80 -7.06 -8.56 5.89
CA ARG A 80 -6.81 -9.90 5.35
C ARG A 80 -5.51 -9.91 4.58
N TRP A 81 -4.68 -10.90 4.88
CA TRP A 81 -3.32 -11.04 4.37
C TRP A 81 -3.20 -12.32 3.54
N ALA A 82 -2.72 -12.19 2.32
CA ALA A 82 -2.46 -13.34 1.44
C ALA A 82 -1.07 -13.95 1.63
N ASP A 83 -0.17 -13.28 2.39
CA ASP A 83 1.18 -13.75 2.70
C ASP A 83 2.04 -14.07 1.46
N GLY A 84 1.88 -13.29 0.38
CA GLY A 84 2.57 -13.51 -0.90
C GLY A 84 1.90 -14.56 -1.80
N ASP A 85 0.94 -15.31 -1.29
CA ASP A 85 0.18 -16.33 -2.04
C ASP A 85 -1.08 -15.70 -2.65
N ILE A 86 -1.02 -15.41 -3.96
CA ILE A 86 -2.13 -14.76 -4.67
C ILE A 86 -3.36 -15.66 -4.83
N ASP A 87 -3.21 -16.97 -4.73
CA ASP A 87 -4.33 -17.92 -4.87
C ASP A 87 -5.30 -17.84 -3.68
N ARG A 88 -4.85 -17.26 -2.56
CA ARG A 88 -5.69 -16.98 -1.38
C ARG A 88 -6.59 -15.75 -1.56
N LEU A 89 -6.24 -14.81 -2.46
CA LEU A 89 -6.93 -13.53 -2.60
C LEU A 89 -8.43 -13.65 -2.91
N PRO A 90 -8.91 -14.54 -3.81
CA PRO A 90 -10.34 -14.63 -4.09
C PRO A 90 -11.17 -15.00 -2.86
N ALA A 91 -10.70 -15.95 -2.05
CA ALA A 91 -11.40 -16.37 -0.83
C ALA A 91 -11.44 -15.23 0.22
N LEU A 92 -10.32 -14.53 0.41
CA LEU A 92 -10.20 -13.40 1.34
C LEU A 92 -11.04 -12.19 0.88
N ALA A 93 -11.08 -11.91 -0.44
CA ALA A 93 -11.91 -10.87 -1.02
C ALA A 93 -13.40 -11.13 -0.78
N LYS A 94 -13.85 -12.36 -1.04
CA LYS A 94 -15.23 -12.80 -0.80
C LYS A 94 -15.63 -12.64 0.67
N GLU A 95 -14.74 -13.01 1.60
CA GLU A 95 -14.96 -12.84 3.04
C GLU A 95 -15.13 -11.36 3.40
N LEU A 96 -14.20 -10.48 2.98
CA LEU A 96 -14.26 -9.04 3.27
C LEU A 96 -15.51 -8.39 2.70
N VAL A 97 -15.87 -8.69 1.45
CA VAL A 97 -17.10 -8.18 0.81
C VAL A 97 -18.34 -8.68 1.54
N GLY A 98 -18.36 -9.96 1.98
CA GLY A 98 -19.44 -10.55 2.77
C GLY A 98 -19.67 -9.83 4.10
N ASN A 99 -18.63 -9.27 4.70
CA ASN A 99 -18.71 -8.48 5.93
C ASN A 99 -19.31 -7.07 5.73
N ARG A 100 -19.64 -6.68 4.49
CA ARG A 100 -20.28 -5.41 4.11
C ARG A 100 -19.59 -4.18 4.71
N PRO A 101 -18.32 -3.93 4.42
CA PRO A 101 -17.63 -2.71 4.86
C PRO A 101 -18.22 -1.48 4.16
N ASP A 102 -17.98 -0.29 4.74
CA ASP A 102 -18.36 0.98 4.10
C ASP A 102 -17.38 1.36 2.97
N VAL A 103 -16.11 0.89 3.07
CA VAL A 103 -15.07 1.07 2.05
C VAL A 103 -14.06 -0.08 2.13
N LEU A 104 -13.54 -0.45 0.97
CA LEU A 104 -12.47 -1.44 0.81
C LEU A 104 -11.16 -0.73 0.44
N VAL A 105 -10.05 -1.23 0.96
CA VAL A 105 -8.70 -0.84 0.57
C VAL A 105 -8.01 -2.07 0.00
N ALA A 106 -7.41 -1.94 -1.18
CA ALA A 106 -6.71 -3.02 -1.87
C ALA A 106 -5.23 -2.69 -2.01
N GLU A 107 -4.35 -3.48 -1.42
CA GLU A 107 -2.91 -3.32 -1.60
C GLU A 107 -2.42 -4.26 -2.69
N THR A 108 -2.03 -3.73 -3.85
CA THR A 108 -1.52 -4.36 -5.07
C THR A 108 -2.55 -4.59 -6.19
N THR A 109 -2.05 -4.83 -7.39
CA THR A 109 -2.87 -5.18 -8.56
C THR A 109 -3.68 -6.47 -8.37
N PRO A 110 -3.12 -7.61 -7.89
CA PRO A 110 -3.89 -8.82 -7.66
C PRO A 110 -4.99 -8.67 -6.60
N ALA A 111 -4.72 -7.97 -5.50
CA ALA A 111 -5.74 -7.73 -4.46
C ALA A 111 -6.89 -6.87 -4.97
N THR A 112 -6.58 -5.86 -5.80
CA THR A 112 -7.59 -5.01 -6.46
C THR A 112 -8.46 -5.82 -7.42
N ALA A 113 -7.85 -6.67 -8.24
CA ALA A 113 -8.58 -7.56 -9.15
C ALA A 113 -9.54 -8.49 -8.39
N ALA A 114 -9.07 -9.09 -7.29
CA ALA A 114 -9.88 -9.98 -6.46
C ALA A 114 -11.10 -9.27 -5.86
N LEU A 115 -10.94 -8.06 -5.32
CA LEU A 115 -12.07 -7.28 -4.79
C LEU A 115 -13.05 -6.84 -5.88
N LEU A 116 -12.56 -6.42 -7.05
CA LEU A 116 -13.41 -6.02 -8.18
C LEU A 116 -14.19 -7.20 -8.77
N ALA A 117 -13.69 -8.43 -8.66
CA ALA A 117 -14.43 -9.64 -9.04
C ALA A 117 -15.61 -9.92 -8.10
N GLU A 118 -15.53 -9.51 -6.84
CA GLU A 118 -16.56 -9.77 -5.83
C GLU A 118 -17.59 -8.63 -5.70
N THR A 119 -17.23 -7.39 -6.11
CA THR A 119 -18.15 -6.24 -5.98
C THR A 119 -17.94 -5.17 -7.04
N ASN A 120 -19.04 -4.63 -7.56
CA ASN A 120 -19.07 -3.47 -8.44
C ASN A 120 -19.75 -2.25 -7.79
N THR A 121 -20.08 -2.33 -6.50
CA THR A 121 -20.83 -1.26 -5.78
C THR A 121 -20.11 -0.77 -4.53
N LEU A 122 -19.42 -1.64 -3.79
CA LEU A 122 -18.63 -1.20 -2.64
C LEU A 122 -17.45 -0.35 -3.11
N PRO A 123 -17.20 0.83 -2.51
CA PRO A 123 -16.06 1.66 -2.84
C PRO A 123 -14.74 0.93 -2.59
N ILE A 124 -13.82 1.01 -3.55
CA ILE A 124 -12.47 0.41 -3.45
C ILE A 124 -11.43 1.51 -3.63
N ILE A 125 -10.54 1.67 -2.65
CA ILE A 125 -9.35 2.52 -2.74
C ILE A 125 -8.14 1.61 -2.90
N PHE A 126 -7.54 1.59 -4.08
CA PHE A 126 -6.35 0.77 -4.32
C PHE A 126 -5.05 1.52 -4.03
N ILE A 127 -4.03 0.76 -3.60
CA ILE A 127 -2.68 1.23 -3.30
C ILE A 127 -1.69 0.35 -4.05
N GLY A 128 -0.79 0.96 -4.82
CA GLY A 128 0.29 0.25 -5.48
C GLY A 128 -0.17 -0.61 -6.68
N VAL A 129 -1.21 -0.18 -7.39
CA VAL A 129 -1.61 -0.79 -8.67
C VAL A 129 -0.68 -0.29 -9.77
N THR A 130 -0.21 -1.18 -10.63
CA THR A 130 0.75 -0.81 -11.68
C THR A 130 0.08 -0.07 -12.83
N ASP A 131 -0.93 -0.66 -13.46
CA ASP A 131 -1.69 -0.03 -14.54
C ASP A 131 -3.20 -0.32 -14.37
N PRO A 132 -3.94 0.56 -13.71
CA PRO A 132 -5.36 0.34 -13.49
C PRO A 132 -6.21 0.51 -14.75
N VAL A 133 -5.71 1.21 -15.78
CA VAL A 133 -6.43 1.38 -17.07
C VAL A 133 -6.29 0.12 -17.91
N ALA A 134 -5.08 -0.38 -18.14
CA ALA A 134 -4.87 -1.62 -18.88
C ALA A 134 -5.44 -2.84 -18.15
N SER A 135 -5.49 -2.82 -16.82
CA SER A 135 -6.15 -3.85 -16.00
C SER A 135 -7.68 -3.76 -16.06
N GLY A 136 -8.26 -2.73 -16.66
CA GLY A 136 -9.71 -2.51 -16.72
C GLY A 136 -10.36 -2.10 -15.39
N PHE A 137 -9.57 -1.67 -14.40
CA PHE A 137 -10.09 -1.26 -13.09
C PHE A 137 -10.71 0.12 -13.11
N VAL A 138 -10.21 0.99 -13.98
CA VAL A 138 -10.70 2.36 -14.17
C VAL A 138 -10.73 2.71 -15.66
N THR A 139 -11.62 3.61 -16.05
CA THR A 139 -11.74 4.06 -17.46
C THR A 139 -10.56 4.94 -17.85
N THR A 140 -10.22 5.92 -17.02
CA THR A 140 -9.04 6.80 -17.15
C THR A 140 -8.51 7.17 -15.77
N LEU A 141 -7.26 7.65 -15.69
CA LEU A 141 -6.69 8.08 -14.41
C LEU A 141 -7.39 9.32 -13.86
N THR A 142 -7.82 10.24 -14.72
CA THR A 142 -8.50 11.49 -14.31
C THR A 142 -9.96 11.29 -13.96
N ARG A 143 -10.62 10.28 -14.57
CA ARG A 143 -12.02 9.92 -14.33
C ARG A 143 -12.15 8.40 -14.26
N PRO A 144 -12.02 7.81 -13.07
CA PRO A 144 -12.08 6.35 -12.90
C PRO A 144 -13.36 5.71 -13.44
N GLY A 145 -14.52 6.35 -13.21
CA GLY A 145 -15.80 5.97 -13.81
C GLY A 145 -16.52 4.79 -13.16
N GLY A 146 -15.86 4.05 -12.26
CA GLY A 146 -16.39 2.88 -11.56
C GLY A 146 -16.42 3.04 -10.05
N ASN A 147 -16.43 1.90 -9.33
CA ASN A 147 -16.38 1.87 -7.87
C ASN A 147 -14.94 1.83 -7.30
N ALA A 148 -13.91 1.92 -8.15
CA ALA A 148 -12.51 1.89 -7.75
C ALA A 148 -11.76 3.16 -8.14
N THR A 149 -10.85 3.61 -7.29
CA THR A 149 -9.84 4.66 -7.51
C THR A 149 -8.66 4.43 -6.57
N GLY A 150 -7.61 5.23 -6.66
CA GLY A 150 -6.50 5.12 -5.70
C GLY A 150 -5.17 5.61 -6.22
N PHE A 151 -4.11 4.86 -5.88
CA PHE A 151 -2.71 5.27 -6.02
C PHE A 151 -1.94 4.20 -6.80
N ILE A 152 -1.32 4.60 -7.92
CA ILE A 152 -0.52 3.69 -8.75
C ILE A 152 0.92 3.56 -8.23
N ALA A 153 1.51 2.38 -8.49
CA ALA A 153 2.89 2.10 -8.10
C ALA A 153 3.93 2.73 -9.01
N ILE A 154 3.54 3.16 -10.22
CA ILE A 154 4.45 3.64 -11.25
C ILE A 154 4.02 5.02 -11.70
N ASN A 155 4.97 5.93 -11.78
CA ASN A 155 4.83 7.09 -12.65
C ASN A 155 5.24 6.63 -14.06
N PHE A 156 4.36 6.71 -15.04
CA PHE A 156 4.62 6.29 -16.43
C PHE A 156 5.79 7.03 -17.09
N GLU A 157 6.22 8.16 -16.51
CA GLU A 157 7.42 8.89 -16.92
C GLU A 157 8.71 8.32 -16.29
N ALA A 158 8.61 7.52 -15.22
CA ALA A 158 9.74 6.96 -14.50
C ALA A 158 10.05 5.56 -15.01
N THR A 159 11.13 5.41 -15.76
CA THR A 159 11.65 4.12 -16.25
C THR A 159 12.43 3.39 -15.15
N LEU A 160 11.76 2.97 -14.07
CA LEU A 160 12.41 2.37 -12.89
C LEU A 160 13.32 1.20 -13.24
N GLY A 161 12.89 0.31 -14.16
CA GLY A 161 13.71 -0.80 -14.63
C GLY A 161 15.05 -0.33 -15.18
N GLY A 162 15.03 0.73 -15.99
CA GLY A 162 16.26 1.34 -16.52
C GLY A 162 17.11 1.99 -15.41
N LYS A 163 16.46 2.66 -14.45
CA LYS A 163 17.17 3.31 -13.34
C LYS A 163 17.90 2.30 -12.44
N TRP A 164 17.35 1.11 -12.26
CA TRP A 164 18.06 0.06 -11.51
C TRP A 164 19.29 -0.47 -12.25
N VAL A 165 19.28 -0.51 -13.60
CA VAL A 165 20.49 -0.85 -14.38
C VAL A 165 21.55 0.25 -14.24
N GLU A 166 21.17 1.53 -14.32
CA GLU A 166 22.07 2.67 -14.07
C GLU A 166 22.69 2.59 -12.67
N LEU A 167 21.87 2.38 -11.64
CA LEU A 167 22.34 2.25 -10.26
C LEU A 167 23.26 1.03 -10.08
N SER A 168 22.99 -0.08 -10.77
CA SER A 168 23.85 -1.26 -10.78
C SER A 168 25.22 -0.93 -11.38
N LYS A 169 25.26 -0.14 -12.47
CA LYS A 169 26.50 0.31 -13.10
C LYS A 169 27.27 1.31 -12.23
N GLU A 170 26.56 2.20 -11.51
CA GLU A 170 27.17 3.10 -10.55
C GLU A 170 27.73 2.36 -9.34
N LEU A 171 26.96 1.41 -8.78
CA LEU A 171 27.36 0.58 -7.64
C LEU A 171 28.59 -0.27 -7.96
N MET A 172 28.63 -0.87 -9.13
CA MET A 172 29.73 -1.70 -9.61
C MET A 172 30.10 -1.33 -11.05
N PRO A 173 31.04 -0.38 -11.27
CA PRO A 173 31.43 0.06 -12.61
C PRO A 173 31.90 -1.07 -13.55
N THR A 174 32.41 -2.17 -12.97
CA THR A 174 32.86 -3.36 -13.69
C THR A 174 31.72 -4.36 -13.99
N VAL A 175 30.46 -4.05 -13.68
CA VAL A 175 29.32 -4.93 -13.93
C VAL A 175 29.23 -5.31 -15.40
N GLN A 176 29.10 -6.58 -15.67
CA GLN A 176 28.93 -7.15 -17.01
C GLN A 176 27.51 -7.66 -17.22
N GLN A 177 26.82 -7.99 -16.13
CA GLN A 177 25.49 -8.54 -16.15
C GLN A 177 24.63 -8.01 -15.01
N VAL A 178 23.41 -7.62 -15.34
CA VAL A 178 22.36 -7.29 -14.34
C VAL A 178 21.22 -8.30 -14.51
N VAL A 179 20.81 -8.92 -13.42
CA VAL A 179 19.80 -9.98 -13.42
C VAL A 179 18.59 -9.54 -12.62
N MET A 180 17.44 -9.46 -13.28
CA MET A 180 16.18 -9.17 -12.59
C MET A 180 15.53 -10.45 -12.09
N ILE A 181 15.21 -10.51 -10.80
CA ILE A 181 14.51 -11.64 -10.18
C ILE A 181 13.08 -11.22 -9.80
N TYR A 182 12.11 -12.11 -10.06
CA TYR A 182 10.71 -11.90 -9.68
C TYR A 182 9.90 -13.20 -9.69
N ASN A 183 8.69 -13.15 -9.12
CA ASN A 183 7.71 -14.22 -9.21
C ASN A 183 6.67 -13.91 -10.32
N PRO A 184 6.55 -14.71 -11.39
CA PRO A 184 5.67 -14.41 -12.51
C PRO A 184 4.17 -14.47 -12.15
N ALA A 185 3.79 -15.27 -11.16
CA ALA A 185 2.42 -15.33 -10.69
C ALA A 185 2.02 -14.05 -9.93
N ALA A 186 2.94 -13.47 -9.14
CA ALA A 186 2.71 -12.24 -8.40
C ALA A 186 2.90 -10.97 -9.25
N ALA A 187 3.69 -11.04 -10.33
CA ALA A 187 4.08 -9.91 -11.17
C ALA A 187 3.53 -10.03 -12.60
N THR A 188 2.21 -10.10 -12.78
CA THR A 188 1.55 -10.09 -14.10
C THR A 188 1.83 -8.81 -14.92
N PHE A 189 2.36 -7.79 -14.28
CA PHE A 189 2.75 -6.49 -14.80
C PHE A 189 4.26 -6.36 -15.09
N ALA A 190 5.04 -7.43 -15.02
CA ALA A 190 6.51 -7.39 -15.11
C ALA A 190 7.03 -6.66 -16.35
N ASP A 191 6.35 -6.73 -17.48
CA ASP A 191 6.72 -6.08 -18.73
C ASP A 191 6.96 -4.58 -18.62
N TYR A 192 6.27 -3.89 -17.70
CA TYR A 192 6.50 -2.46 -17.44
C TYR A 192 7.91 -2.15 -16.95
N TYR A 193 8.51 -3.07 -16.21
CA TYR A 193 9.86 -2.96 -15.70
C TYR A 193 10.88 -3.59 -16.62
N LEU A 194 10.55 -4.73 -17.25
CA LEU A 194 11.46 -5.49 -18.09
C LEU A 194 11.87 -4.74 -19.34
N ARG A 195 10.93 -4.09 -20.05
CA ARG A 195 11.24 -3.34 -21.27
C ARG A 195 12.25 -2.21 -21.05
N PRO A 196 12.07 -1.28 -20.10
CA PRO A 196 13.08 -0.25 -19.81
C PRO A 196 14.37 -0.82 -19.22
N PHE A 197 14.31 -1.95 -18.48
CA PHE A 197 15.47 -2.66 -17.99
C PHE A 197 16.36 -3.18 -19.11
N GLU A 198 15.78 -3.87 -20.11
CA GLU A 198 16.49 -4.37 -21.28
C GLU A 198 17.04 -3.22 -22.15
N ALA A 199 16.23 -2.19 -22.37
CA ALA A 199 16.67 -1.01 -23.14
C ALA A 199 17.88 -0.32 -22.51
N ALA A 200 17.88 -0.15 -21.18
CA ALA A 200 19.02 0.42 -20.44
C ALA A 200 20.25 -0.49 -20.47
N GLY A 201 20.06 -1.82 -20.40
CA GLY A 201 21.14 -2.78 -20.55
C GLY A 201 21.86 -2.63 -21.88
N HIS A 202 21.10 -2.52 -22.98
CA HIS A 202 21.67 -2.24 -24.31
C HIS A 202 22.41 -0.90 -24.34
N ALA A 203 21.82 0.16 -23.82
CA ALA A 203 22.41 1.51 -23.86
C ALA A 203 23.72 1.61 -23.05
N LEU A 204 23.83 0.85 -21.94
CA LEU A 204 24.98 0.86 -21.04
C LEU A 204 25.98 -0.28 -21.30
N ALA A 205 25.79 -1.05 -22.38
CA ALA A 205 26.58 -2.21 -22.76
C ALA A 205 26.73 -3.23 -21.58
N VAL A 206 25.61 -3.51 -20.89
CA VAL A 206 25.48 -4.47 -19.81
C VAL A 206 24.49 -5.56 -20.24
N ARG A 207 24.85 -6.83 -20.07
CA ARG A 207 23.91 -7.93 -20.35
C ARG A 207 22.78 -7.90 -19.32
N THR A 208 21.56 -8.05 -19.80
CA THR A 208 20.38 -8.22 -18.95
C THR A 208 19.89 -9.67 -19.01
N LYS A 209 19.47 -10.19 -17.87
CA LYS A 209 18.90 -11.53 -17.74
C LYS A 209 17.72 -11.48 -16.79
N VAL A 210 16.78 -12.36 -16.99
CA VAL A 210 15.63 -12.54 -16.10
C VAL A 210 15.68 -13.92 -15.49
N VAL A 211 15.42 -14.01 -14.18
CA VAL A 211 15.30 -15.26 -13.44
C VAL A 211 14.01 -15.22 -12.63
N THR A 212 13.17 -16.22 -12.80
CA THR A 212 11.93 -16.36 -12.03
C THR A 212 12.15 -17.27 -10.82
N VAL A 213 11.46 -16.94 -9.73
CA VAL A 213 11.54 -17.68 -8.45
C VAL A 213 10.13 -17.87 -7.88
N GLY A 214 9.88 -19.03 -7.27
CA GLY A 214 8.61 -19.39 -6.66
C GLY A 214 8.74 -20.10 -5.31
N SER A 215 9.99 -20.29 -4.80
CA SER A 215 10.26 -20.86 -3.49
C SER A 215 11.59 -20.35 -2.93
N ASP A 216 11.78 -20.46 -1.62
CA ASP A 216 13.04 -20.11 -0.95
C ASP A 216 14.22 -20.92 -1.49
N ALA A 217 13.97 -22.19 -1.82
CA ALA A 217 14.97 -23.07 -2.42
C ALA A 217 15.38 -22.59 -3.83
N GLU A 218 14.44 -22.13 -4.64
CA GLU A 218 14.71 -21.55 -5.96
C GLU A 218 15.45 -20.22 -5.84
N ILE A 219 15.13 -19.38 -4.84
CA ILE A 219 15.88 -18.15 -4.56
C ILE A 219 17.36 -18.50 -4.28
N ASP A 220 17.62 -19.42 -3.36
CA ASP A 220 18.99 -19.78 -2.99
C ASP A 220 19.76 -20.47 -4.15
N SER A 221 19.10 -21.35 -4.89
CA SER A 221 19.65 -21.97 -6.10
C SER A 221 20.02 -20.95 -7.16
N ALA A 222 19.10 -20.02 -7.46
CA ALA A 222 19.33 -18.95 -8.42
C ALA A 222 20.54 -18.09 -8.02
N MET A 223 20.62 -17.68 -6.75
CA MET A 223 21.76 -16.90 -6.24
C MET A 223 23.08 -17.69 -6.33
N SER A 224 23.06 -18.99 -6.00
CA SER A 224 24.24 -19.86 -6.12
C SER A 224 24.74 -19.96 -7.56
N ASP A 225 23.83 -20.09 -8.53
CA ASP A 225 24.19 -20.16 -9.95
C ASP A 225 24.73 -18.83 -10.48
N LEU A 226 24.09 -17.72 -10.10
CA LEU A 226 24.49 -16.38 -10.53
C LEU A 226 25.84 -15.95 -9.93
N ALA A 227 26.19 -16.45 -8.74
CA ALA A 227 27.49 -16.18 -8.12
C ALA A 227 28.67 -16.77 -8.90
N ARG A 228 28.43 -17.75 -9.79
CA ARG A 228 29.46 -18.31 -10.69
C ARG A 228 29.72 -17.42 -11.90
N GLU A 229 28.81 -16.49 -12.20
CA GLU A 229 28.94 -15.54 -13.29
C GLU A 229 29.63 -14.26 -12.79
N PRO A 230 30.79 -13.89 -13.36
CA PRO A 230 31.57 -12.76 -12.84
C PRO A 230 30.82 -11.44 -13.07
N SER A 231 31.04 -10.48 -12.15
CA SER A 231 30.54 -9.11 -12.28
C SER A 231 29.02 -9.01 -12.47
N THR A 232 28.26 -9.81 -11.68
CA THR A 232 26.79 -9.85 -11.68
C THR A 232 26.22 -8.97 -10.56
N VAL A 233 25.19 -8.20 -10.88
CA VAL A 233 24.34 -7.46 -9.92
C VAL A 233 22.90 -7.95 -10.03
N ILE A 234 22.26 -8.17 -8.89
CA ILE A 234 20.85 -8.55 -8.82
C ILE A 234 19.99 -7.30 -8.78
N VAL A 235 18.87 -7.30 -9.52
CA VAL A 235 17.78 -6.35 -9.39
C VAL A 235 16.54 -7.11 -8.93
N VAL A 236 15.86 -6.62 -7.90
CA VAL A 236 14.61 -7.22 -7.42
C VAL A 236 13.44 -6.46 -7.99
N LEU A 237 12.54 -7.13 -8.72
CA LEU A 237 11.31 -6.52 -9.20
C LEU A 237 10.30 -6.37 -8.04
N PRO A 238 9.54 -5.26 -7.98
CA PRO A 238 8.58 -5.00 -6.90
C PRO A 238 7.31 -5.83 -7.06
N ASP A 239 7.30 -7.06 -6.57
CA ASP A 239 6.12 -7.91 -6.48
C ASP A 239 5.85 -8.35 -5.03
N ALA A 240 4.65 -8.86 -4.77
CA ALA A 240 4.24 -9.26 -3.42
C ALA A 240 5.05 -10.44 -2.88
N TYR A 241 5.45 -11.36 -3.76
CA TYR A 241 6.25 -12.53 -3.40
C TYR A 241 7.66 -12.11 -2.97
N THR A 242 8.38 -11.36 -3.82
CA THR A 242 9.74 -10.88 -3.50
C THR A 242 9.74 -9.99 -2.27
N ALA A 243 8.72 -9.15 -2.07
CA ALA A 243 8.58 -8.32 -0.89
C ALA A 243 8.38 -9.14 0.39
N THR A 244 7.58 -10.21 0.34
CA THR A 244 7.37 -11.13 1.46
C THR A 244 8.64 -11.92 1.78
N HIS A 245 9.40 -12.36 0.75
CA HIS A 245 10.62 -13.14 0.89
C HIS A 245 11.92 -12.28 0.90
N ARG A 246 11.81 -10.97 1.14
CA ARG A 246 12.95 -10.03 1.12
C ARG A 246 14.12 -10.44 2.03
N ASP A 247 13.81 -10.99 3.21
CA ASP A 247 14.84 -11.42 4.16
C ASP A 247 15.62 -12.63 3.61
N VAL A 248 14.93 -13.56 2.97
CA VAL A 248 15.54 -14.72 2.28
C VAL A 248 16.39 -14.23 1.11
N ILE A 249 15.87 -13.32 0.28
CA ILE A 249 16.59 -12.74 -0.86
C ILE A 249 17.85 -12.01 -0.38
N ALA A 250 17.75 -11.14 0.63
CA ALA A 250 18.90 -10.40 1.17
C ALA A 250 19.94 -11.31 1.81
N LEU A 251 19.49 -12.34 2.55
CA LEU A 251 20.38 -13.33 3.18
C LEU A 251 21.12 -14.15 2.12
N SER A 252 20.40 -14.65 1.11
CA SER A 252 20.99 -15.47 0.04
C SER A 252 21.93 -14.64 -0.83
N ALA A 253 21.55 -13.42 -1.23
CA ALA A 253 22.45 -12.51 -1.97
C ALA A 253 23.75 -12.24 -1.19
N ARG A 254 23.65 -12.00 0.14
CA ARG A 254 24.82 -11.82 1.00
C ARG A 254 25.67 -13.08 1.11
N ARG A 255 25.05 -14.26 1.28
CA ARG A 255 25.76 -15.56 1.37
C ARG A 255 26.58 -15.83 0.11
N HIS A 256 26.02 -15.48 -1.03
CA HIS A 256 26.64 -15.71 -2.34
C HIS A 256 27.44 -14.50 -2.86
N HIS A 257 27.67 -13.48 -2.02
CA HIS A 257 28.42 -12.25 -2.35
C HIS A 257 27.89 -11.53 -3.62
N LEU A 258 26.58 -11.53 -3.84
CA LEU A 258 25.93 -10.86 -4.96
C LEU A 258 25.44 -9.46 -4.54
N PRO A 259 25.96 -8.38 -5.15
CA PRO A 259 25.39 -7.05 -5.00
C PRO A 259 23.95 -7.00 -5.48
N ALA A 260 23.10 -6.24 -4.80
CA ALA A 260 21.70 -6.11 -5.17
C ALA A 260 21.24 -4.65 -5.19
N VAL A 261 20.35 -4.31 -6.14
CA VAL A 261 19.56 -3.10 -6.20
C VAL A 261 18.10 -3.48 -6.06
N CYS A 262 17.42 -2.92 -5.07
CA CYS A 262 16.09 -3.31 -4.66
C CYS A 262 15.08 -2.17 -4.81
N PRO A 263 13.75 -2.44 -4.88
CA PRO A 263 12.77 -1.41 -5.21
C PRO A 263 12.36 -0.53 -4.02
N TYR A 264 12.37 -1.07 -2.80
CA TYR A 264 11.78 -0.41 -1.64
C TYR A 264 12.74 -0.26 -0.47
N ARG A 265 12.51 0.77 0.35
CA ARG A 265 13.27 1.05 1.56
C ARG A 265 13.39 -0.16 2.50
N PHE A 266 12.32 -0.91 2.68
CA PHE A 266 12.32 -2.09 3.57
C PHE A 266 13.22 -3.24 3.09
N PHE A 267 13.59 -3.30 1.81
CA PHE A 267 14.64 -4.21 1.33
C PHE A 267 16.03 -3.75 1.81
N ALA A 268 16.26 -2.44 1.87
CA ALA A 268 17.52 -1.95 2.45
C ALA A 268 17.60 -2.29 3.94
N GLU A 269 16.50 -2.20 4.69
CA GLU A 269 16.44 -2.66 6.09
C GLU A 269 16.73 -4.16 6.22
N ALA A 270 16.24 -4.98 5.29
CA ALA A 270 16.51 -6.41 5.25
C ALA A 270 17.96 -6.77 4.88
N GLY A 271 18.74 -5.81 4.36
CA GLY A 271 20.16 -6.01 4.02
C GLY A 271 20.51 -5.88 2.53
N CYS A 272 19.62 -5.29 1.71
CA CYS A 272 19.96 -4.88 0.36
C CYS A 272 20.87 -3.62 0.42
N PRO A 273 22.01 -3.56 -0.28
CA PRO A 273 22.94 -2.44 -0.18
C PRO A 273 22.40 -1.13 -0.78
N VAL A 274 21.57 -1.23 -1.82
CA VAL A 274 20.97 -0.08 -2.49
C VAL A 274 19.48 -0.34 -2.74
N ALA A 275 18.62 0.57 -2.35
CA ALA A 275 17.20 0.54 -2.70
C ALA A 275 16.79 1.86 -3.37
N TYR A 276 16.04 1.76 -4.47
CA TYR A 276 15.52 2.91 -5.19
C TYR A 276 14.09 2.66 -5.67
N GLY A 277 13.16 3.48 -5.21
CA GLY A 277 11.76 3.39 -5.61
C GLY A 277 10.92 4.51 -5.01
N GLN A 278 9.60 4.41 -5.20
CA GLN A 278 8.68 5.38 -4.67
C GLN A 278 8.67 5.40 -3.12
N VAL A 279 8.25 6.53 -2.57
CA VAL A 279 8.02 6.66 -1.13
C VAL A 279 6.64 6.09 -0.80
N ASP A 280 6.60 4.80 -0.39
CA ASP A 280 5.35 4.06 -0.17
C ASP A 280 4.41 4.74 0.83
N VAL A 281 4.95 5.36 1.89
CA VAL A 281 4.16 6.09 2.91
C VAL A 281 3.24 7.14 2.30
N ASP A 282 3.66 7.84 1.23
CA ASP A 282 2.84 8.87 0.59
C ASP A 282 1.55 8.31 -0.01
N MET A 283 1.61 7.11 -0.60
CA MET A 283 0.42 6.43 -1.11
C MET A 283 -0.57 6.07 0.00
N PHE A 284 -0.07 5.63 1.15
CA PHE A 284 -0.92 5.27 2.29
C PHE A 284 -1.56 6.51 2.95
N LEU A 285 -0.83 7.62 3.05
CA LEU A 285 -1.38 8.91 3.51
C LEU A 285 -2.48 9.42 2.56
N GLY A 286 -2.24 9.31 1.25
CA GLY A 286 -3.22 9.65 0.22
C GLY A 286 -4.44 8.74 0.27
N ALA A 287 -4.26 7.42 0.41
CA ALA A 287 -5.34 6.45 0.53
C ALA A 287 -6.23 6.72 1.76
N ALA A 288 -5.63 7.07 2.90
CA ALA A 288 -6.39 7.49 4.09
C ALA A 288 -7.26 8.73 3.81
N SER A 289 -6.75 9.70 3.05
CA SER A 289 -7.51 10.88 2.65
C SER A 289 -8.64 10.51 1.68
N TYR A 290 -8.44 9.55 0.77
CA TYR A 290 -9.50 9.07 -0.13
C TYR A 290 -10.56 8.25 0.62
N VAL A 291 -10.16 7.45 1.59
CA VAL A 291 -11.09 6.76 2.51
C VAL A 291 -11.97 7.79 3.25
N ASP A 292 -11.38 8.87 3.78
CA ASP A 292 -12.13 9.96 4.42
C ASP A 292 -13.15 10.57 3.45
N HIS A 293 -12.76 10.92 2.23
CA HIS A 293 -13.66 11.47 1.22
C HIS A 293 -14.82 10.52 0.93
N VAL A 294 -14.55 9.22 0.77
CA VAL A 294 -15.59 8.21 0.51
C VAL A 294 -16.52 8.03 1.71
N LEU A 295 -16.00 7.95 2.91
CA LEU A 295 -16.80 7.84 4.14
C LEU A 295 -17.69 9.09 4.37
N ARG A 296 -17.31 10.25 3.82
CA ARG A 296 -18.09 11.49 3.80
C ARG A 296 -19.02 11.59 2.58
N GLY A 297 -19.08 10.58 1.70
CA GLY A 297 -20.04 10.49 0.60
C GLY A 297 -19.49 10.81 -0.79
N ALA A 298 -18.19 11.02 -0.96
CA ALA A 298 -17.58 11.12 -2.28
C ALA A 298 -17.64 9.76 -3.00
N LYS A 299 -17.76 9.79 -4.34
CA LYS A 299 -17.75 8.57 -5.15
C LYS A 299 -16.33 8.31 -5.68
N PRO A 300 -15.84 7.05 -5.67
CA PRO A 300 -14.57 6.71 -6.29
C PRO A 300 -14.45 7.19 -7.75
N ALA A 301 -15.55 7.14 -8.50
CA ALA A 301 -15.64 7.61 -9.88
C ALA A 301 -15.20 9.06 -10.11
N ASP A 302 -15.34 9.91 -9.07
CA ASP A 302 -15.06 11.34 -9.13
C ASP A 302 -13.67 11.69 -8.53
N LEU A 303 -12.97 10.72 -7.95
CA LEU A 303 -11.65 10.92 -7.34
C LEU A 303 -10.57 10.44 -8.31
N PRO A 304 -9.71 11.33 -8.86
CA PRO A 304 -8.67 10.96 -9.81
C PRO A 304 -7.68 9.96 -9.23
N VAL A 305 -7.21 9.01 -10.04
CA VAL A 305 -6.09 8.15 -9.66
C VAL A 305 -4.82 8.99 -9.56
N GLN A 306 -4.05 8.77 -8.50
CA GLN A 306 -2.80 9.49 -8.23
C GLN A 306 -1.57 8.65 -8.57
N ALA A 307 -0.58 9.28 -9.18
CA ALA A 307 0.74 8.70 -9.39
C ALA A 307 1.73 9.15 -8.30
N PRO A 308 2.76 8.34 -7.99
CA PRO A 308 3.79 8.74 -7.05
C PRO A 308 4.58 9.93 -7.64
N THR A 309 4.84 10.92 -6.80
CA THR A 309 5.62 12.11 -7.17
C THR A 309 6.99 12.12 -6.51
N ARG A 310 7.21 11.26 -5.51
CA ARG A 310 8.45 11.19 -4.76
C ARG A 310 9.07 9.80 -4.85
N PHE A 311 10.36 9.79 -5.16
CA PHE A 311 11.23 8.62 -5.17
C PHE A 311 12.34 8.84 -4.16
N GLN A 312 12.87 7.76 -3.60
CA GLN A 312 13.96 7.81 -2.64
C GLN A 312 15.05 6.82 -3.01
N LEU A 313 16.28 7.22 -2.77
CA LEU A 313 17.49 6.38 -2.82
C LEU A 313 17.92 6.11 -1.39
N VAL A 314 17.90 4.85 -0.98
CA VAL A 314 18.33 4.39 0.34
C VAL A 314 19.59 3.56 0.18
N ILE A 315 20.62 3.86 0.94
CA ILE A 315 21.89 3.12 0.93
C ILE A 315 22.09 2.48 2.31
N ASN A 316 22.32 1.17 2.33
CA ASN A 316 22.70 0.45 3.54
C ASN A 316 24.21 0.18 3.52
N LEU A 317 24.97 1.00 4.26
CA LEU A 317 26.44 0.88 4.35
C LEU A 317 26.88 -0.41 5.04
N LYS A 318 26.15 -0.87 6.05
CA LYS A 318 26.44 -2.15 6.71
C LYS A 318 26.31 -3.32 5.76
N ALA A 319 25.26 -3.34 4.93
CA ALA A 319 25.06 -4.35 3.90
C ALA A 319 26.15 -4.27 2.81
N ALA A 320 26.44 -3.05 2.33
CA ALA A 320 27.50 -2.85 1.35
C ALA A 320 28.88 -3.34 1.86
N LYS A 321 29.24 -2.98 3.10
CA LYS A 321 30.46 -3.44 3.75
C LYS A 321 30.54 -4.95 3.88
N ALA A 322 29.42 -5.61 4.21
CA ALA A 322 29.35 -7.08 4.33
C ALA A 322 29.59 -7.79 2.98
N LEU A 323 29.30 -7.11 1.87
CA LEU A 323 29.58 -7.58 0.50
C LEU A 323 30.95 -7.14 -0.05
N GLY A 324 31.75 -6.39 0.74
CA GLY A 324 33.02 -5.82 0.28
C GLY A 324 32.86 -4.71 -0.76
N LEU A 325 31.66 -4.07 -0.83
CA LEU A 325 31.36 -3.00 -1.78
C LEU A 325 31.76 -1.66 -1.21
N ALA A 326 32.52 -0.89 -1.99
CA ALA A 326 32.75 0.52 -1.74
C ALA A 326 31.66 1.35 -2.44
N ILE A 327 30.78 1.96 -1.67
CA ILE A 327 29.76 2.83 -2.26
C ILE A 327 30.41 4.12 -2.79
N PRO A 328 30.21 4.46 -4.07
CA PRO A 328 30.78 5.68 -4.66
C PRO A 328 30.29 6.94 -3.94
N PRO A 329 31.17 7.95 -3.71
CA PRO A 329 30.78 9.23 -3.09
C PRO A 329 29.63 9.93 -3.81
N SER A 330 29.57 9.83 -5.15
CA SER A 330 28.49 10.38 -5.97
C SER A 330 27.12 9.74 -5.68
N LEU A 331 27.10 8.46 -5.32
CA LEU A 331 25.87 7.75 -4.96
C LEU A 331 25.45 8.14 -3.53
N LEU A 332 26.40 8.22 -2.59
CA LEU A 332 26.14 8.67 -1.21
C LEU A 332 25.63 10.11 -1.16
N ALA A 333 26.17 11.02 -1.98
CA ALA A 333 25.75 12.41 -2.01
C ALA A 333 24.30 12.60 -2.51
N ARG A 334 23.73 11.61 -3.21
CA ARG A 334 22.35 11.63 -3.71
C ARG A 334 21.40 10.79 -2.88
N ALA A 335 21.92 10.09 -1.88
CA ALA A 335 21.09 9.28 -1.01
C ALA A 335 20.14 10.15 -0.18
N ASP A 336 18.86 9.82 -0.20
CA ASP A 336 17.86 10.44 0.67
C ASP A 336 17.96 9.89 2.10
N GLU A 337 18.48 8.66 2.24
CA GLU A 337 18.70 8.00 3.53
C GLU A 337 19.91 7.07 3.47
N VAL A 338 20.67 7.05 4.56
CA VAL A 338 21.81 6.15 4.75
C VAL A 338 21.59 5.34 6.04
N ILE A 339 21.61 4.02 5.93
CA ILE A 339 21.52 3.06 7.06
C ILE A 339 22.96 2.64 7.39
N GLU A 340 23.37 2.88 8.65
CA GLU A 340 24.72 2.59 9.17
C GLU A 340 24.77 1.28 9.99
#